data_37c1f2834ff1555843b3688114450a32
#
_entry.id   37c1f2834ff1555843b3688114450a32
#
_cell.length_a   1.000
_cell.length_b   1.000
_cell.length_c   1.000
_cell.angle_alpha   90.00
_cell.angle_beta   90.00
_cell.angle_gamma   90.00
#
_symmetry.space_group_name_H-M   'P 1'
#
loop_
_entity.id
_entity.type
_entity.pdbx_description
1 polymer ?
#
loop_
_entity_poly.entity_id
_entity_poly.type
_entity_poly.pdbx_seq_one_letter_code
_entity_poly.pdbx_strand_id
1 'polypeptide(L)'
;LELSEIAHHFNMSEATIQRRLKSEGFSYQQLKNDIRRDMAIELLSNSQVSLQDISTELNFHDPSAFHRAFKKWTGVSPGAYRQNKDT
;
A
#
# COMPACT_ATOMS: atom_id res chain seq x y z
N LEU A 1 -2.34 -7.42 -5.83
CA LEU A 1 -1.68 -8.19 -4.76
C LEU A 1 -2.36 -9.54 -4.58
N GLU A 2 -1.56 -10.58 -4.69
CA GLU A 2 -2.02 -11.94 -4.46
C GLU A 2 -1.96 -12.26 -2.96
N LEU A 3 -2.80 -13.20 -2.52
CA LEU A 3 -2.80 -13.64 -1.13
C LEU A 3 -1.42 -14.17 -0.71
N SER A 4 -0.72 -14.85 -1.62
CA SER A 4 0.62 -15.36 -1.35
C SER A 4 1.62 -14.23 -1.07
N GLU A 5 1.51 -13.12 -1.80
CA GLU A 5 2.37 -11.95 -1.57
C GLU A 5 2.09 -11.30 -0.23
N ILE A 6 0.83 -11.22 0.14
CA ILE A 6 0.40 -10.69 1.43
C ILE A 6 0.93 -11.56 2.55
N ALA A 7 0.81 -12.88 2.41
CA ALA A 7 1.30 -13.83 3.38
C ALA A 7 2.80 -13.70 3.58
N HIS A 8 3.53 -13.54 2.49
CA HIS A 8 4.98 -13.35 2.54
C HIS A 8 5.34 -12.05 3.28
N HIS A 9 4.60 -10.97 3.00
CA HIS A 9 4.84 -9.67 3.62
C HIS A 9 4.72 -9.75 5.15
N PHE A 10 3.76 -10.51 5.65
CA PHE A 10 3.53 -10.64 7.09
C PHE A 10 4.23 -11.85 7.71
N ASN A 11 4.98 -12.63 6.94
CA ASN A 11 5.59 -13.87 7.43
C ASN A 11 4.55 -14.85 7.99
N MET A 12 3.42 -14.97 7.30
CA MET A 12 2.31 -15.83 7.74
C MET A 12 1.86 -16.72 6.59
N SER A 13 1.24 -17.84 6.93
CA SER A 13 0.64 -18.69 5.90
C SER A 13 -0.66 -18.06 5.40
N GLU A 14 -1.06 -18.43 4.17
CA GLU A 14 -2.33 -17.96 3.61
C GLU A 14 -3.50 -18.37 4.48
N ALA A 15 -3.48 -19.60 5.00
CA ALA A 15 -4.55 -20.09 5.87
C ALA A 15 -4.67 -19.26 7.14
N THR A 16 -3.54 -18.86 7.72
CA THR A 16 -3.54 -18.03 8.93
C THR A 16 -4.14 -16.66 8.64
N ILE A 17 -3.79 -16.06 7.49
CA ILE A 17 -4.33 -14.76 7.11
C ILE A 17 -5.84 -14.86 6.91
N GLN A 18 -6.32 -15.89 6.22
CA GLN A 18 -7.75 -16.08 6.00
C GLN A 18 -8.51 -16.25 7.31
N ARG A 19 -7.95 -17.00 8.24
CA ARG A 19 -8.57 -17.17 9.55
C ARG A 19 -8.66 -15.86 10.33
N ARG A 20 -7.59 -15.05 10.30
CA ARG A 20 -7.58 -13.76 10.98
C ARG A 20 -8.57 -12.79 10.36
N LEU A 21 -8.63 -12.73 9.03
CA LEU A 21 -9.59 -11.88 8.35
C LEU A 21 -11.02 -12.22 8.77
N LYS A 22 -11.33 -13.52 8.84
CA LYS A 22 -12.65 -13.97 9.21
C LYS A 22 -12.97 -13.66 10.67
N SER A 23 -12.02 -13.91 11.56
CA SER A 23 -12.24 -13.73 13.01
C SER A 23 -12.26 -12.25 13.42
N GLU A 24 -11.52 -11.39 12.75
CA GLU A 24 -11.43 -9.98 13.10
C GLU A 24 -12.37 -9.09 12.28
N GLY A 25 -13.10 -9.68 11.33
CA GLY A 25 -14.08 -8.95 10.53
C GLY A 25 -13.48 -8.07 9.46
N PHE A 26 -12.21 -8.23 9.14
CA PHE A 26 -11.56 -7.46 8.07
C PHE A 26 -11.84 -8.08 6.71
N SER A 27 -12.03 -7.24 5.71
CA SER A 27 -12.14 -7.72 4.34
C SER A 27 -10.76 -7.85 3.72
N TYR A 28 -10.67 -8.75 2.72
CA TYR A 28 -9.44 -8.92 1.95
C TYR A 28 -9.04 -7.61 1.26
N GLN A 29 -10.03 -6.84 0.80
CA GLN A 29 -9.77 -5.56 0.15
C GLN A 29 -9.16 -4.54 1.10
N GLN A 30 -9.64 -4.50 2.35
CA GLN A 30 -9.05 -3.60 3.36
C GLN A 30 -7.60 -3.96 3.64
N LEU A 31 -7.32 -5.26 3.76
CA LEU A 31 -5.95 -5.73 3.99
C LEU A 31 -5.03 -5.33 2.83
N LYS A 32 -5.49 -5.51 1.60
CA LYS A 32 -4.72 -5.11 0.42
C LYS A 32 -4.42 -3.60 0.43
N ASN A 33 -5.42 -2.80 0.77
CA ASN A 33 -5.26 -1.36 0.83
C ASN A 33 -4.28 -0.94 1.91
N ASP A 34 -4.35 -1.58 3.08
CA ASP A 34 -3.44 -1.27 4.17
C ASP A 34 -1.99 -1.59 3.80
N ILE A 35 -1.77 -2.71 3.13
CA ILE A 35 -0.44 -3.10 2.67
C ILE A 35 0.06 -2.14 1.61
N ARG A 36 -0.77 -1.78 0.64
CA ARG A 36 -0.41 -0.82 -0.40
C ARG A 36 -0.03 0.53 0.20
N ARG A 37 -0.82 0.98 1.20
CA ARG A 37 -0.50 2.23 1.90
C ARG A 37 0.86 2.15 2.58
N ASP A 38 1.12 1.08 3.32
CA ASP A 38 2.37 0.93 4.05
C ASP A 38 3.56 0.86 3.09
N MET A 39 3.41 0.12 1.99
CA MET A 39 4.45 0.04 0.96
C MET A 39 4.68 1.39 0.30
N ALA A 40 3.60 2.14 0.04
CA ALA A 40 3.71 3.46 -0.55
C ALA A 40 4.49 4.41 0.35
N ILE A 41 4.19 4.40 1.64
CA ILE A 41 4.87 5.24 2.62
C ILE A 41 6.36 4.92 2.64
N GLU A 42 6.70 3.64 2.64
CA GLU A 42 8.10 3.21 2.62
C GLU A 42 8.80 3.68 1.35
N LEU A 43 8.17 3.50 0.18
CA LEU A 43 8.77 3.91 -1.09
C LEU A 43 8.86 5.44 -1.20
N LEU A 44 7.87 6.16 -0.68
CA LEU A 44 7.91 7.63 -0.69
C LEU A 44 9.03 8.20 0.16
N SER A 45 9.46 7.47 1.17
CA SER A 45 10.58 7.92 2.02
C SER A 45 11.92 7.87 1.28
N ASN A 46 11.98 7.19 0.13
CA ASN A 46 13.16 7.15 -0.72
C ASN A 46 12.97 8.13 -1.88
N SER A 47 13.65 9.29 -1.82
CA SER A 47 13.49 10.35 -2.80
C SER A 47 13.97 9.96 -4.20
N GLN A 48 14.71 8.86 -4.33
CA GLN A 48 15.19 8.39 -5.64
C GLN A 48 14.13 7.61 -6.41
N VAL A 49 13.04 7.21 -5.76
CA VAL A 49 11.98 6.47 -6.41
C VAL A 49 10.90 7.45 -6.89
N SER A 50 10.63 7.47 -8.18
CA SER A 50 9.63 8.38 -8.75
C SER A 50 8.21 7.95 -8.38
N LEU A 51 7.27 8.90 -8.40
CA LEU A 51 5.86 8.58 -8.14
C LEU A 51 5.32 7.60 -9.19
N GLN A 52 5.80 7.70 -10.42
CA GLN A 52 5.40 6.77 -11.47
C GLN A 52 5.88 5.35 -11.16
N ASP A 53 7.12 5.22 -10.69
CA ASP A 53 7.68 3.92 -10.33
C ASP A 53 6.92 3.32 -9.15
N ILE A 54 6.56 4.13 -8.16
CA ILE A 54 5.77 3.67 -7.03
C ILE A 54 4.41 3.16 -7.49
N SER A 55 3.76 3.93 -8.36
CA SER A 55 2.48 3.53 -8.93
C SER A 55 2.56 2.16 -9.62
N THR A 56 3.59 1.96 -10.42
CA THR A 56 3.81 0.69 -11.10
C THR A 56 4.07 -0.45 -10.13
N GLU A 57 4.92 -0.21 -9.14
CA GLU A 57 5.28 -1.20 -8.14
C GLU A 57 4.05 -1.68 -7.35
N LEU A 58 3.12 -0.76 -7.08
CA LEU A 58 1.91 -1.08 -6.32
C LEU A 58 0.76 -1.56 -7.21
N ASN A 59 1.03 -1.80 -8.49
CA ASN A 59 0.07 -2.32 -9.45
C ASN A 59 -1.11 -1.39 -9.72
N PHE A 60 -0.87 -0.09 -9.69
CA PHE A 60 -1.87 0.87 -10.15
C PHE A 60 -1.78 1.02 -11.67
N HIS A 61 -2.93 1.30 -12.27
CA HIS A 61 -3.02 1.47 -13.72
C HIS A 61 -2.18 2.65 -14.22
N ASP A 62 -2.19 3.75 -13.46
CA ASP A 62 -1.43 4.95 -13.80
C ASP A 62 -1.14 5.76 -12.53
N PRO A 63 -0.24 6.77 -12.61
CA PRO A 63 0.06 7.60 -11.45
C PRO A 63 -1.13 8.34 -10.88
N SER A 64 -2.12 8.69 -11.70
CA SER A 64 -3.32 9.39 -11.24
C SER A 64 -4.14 8.50 -10.32
N ALA A 65 -4.26 7.20 -10.65
CA ALA A 65 -4.96 6.25 -9.80
C ALA A 65 -4.29 6.11 -8.45
N PHE A 66 -2.96 6.04 -8.43
CA PHE A 66 -2.19 6.00 -7.19
C PHE A 66 -2.42 7.27 -6.37
N HIS A 67 -2.34 8.44 -7.02
CA HIS A 67 -2.54 9.72 -6.36
C HIS A 67 -3.89 9.77 -5.63
N ARG A 68 -4.96 9.38 -6.33
CA ARG A 68 -6.30 9.39 -5.74
C ARG A 68 -6.42 8.42 -4.57
N ALA A 69 -5.88 7.21 -4.74
CA ALA A 69 -5.94 6.20 -3.69
C ALA A 69 -5.17 6.63 -2.45
N PHE A 70 -3.95 7.13 -2.64
CA PHE A 70 -3.12 7.56 -1.52
C PHE A 70 -3.77 8.71 -0.75
N LYS A 71 -4.33 9.68 -1.48
CA LYS A 71 -5.02 10.80 -0.84
C LYS A 71 -6.23 10.32 -0.05
N LYS A 72 -6.94 9.33 -0.56
CA LYS A 72 -8.08 8.73 0.14
C LYS A 72 -7.62 8.03 1.42
N TRP A 73 -6.48 7.33 1.36
CA TRP A 73 -5.97 6.58 2.51
C TRP A 73 -5.42 7.48 3.61
N THR A 74 -4.74 8.55 3.25
CA THR A 74 -3.96 9.35 4.20
C THR A 74 -4.45 10.78 4.36
N GLY A 75 -5.28 11.26 3.44
CA GLY A 75 -5.73 12.64 3.44
C GLY A 75 -4.82 13.62 2.73
N VAL A 76 -3.64 13.18 2.29
CA VAL A 76 -2.69 14.05 1.59
C VAL A 76 -2.19 13.38 0.32
N SER A 77 -1.74 14.19 -0.65
CA SER A 77 -1.20 13.63 -1.88
C SER A 77 0.17 12.99 -1.64
N PRO A 78 0.58 12.04 -2.50
CA PRO A 78 1.92 11.44 -2.36
C PRO A 78 3.04 12.46 -2.43
N GLY A 79 2.92 13.45 -3.31
CA GLY A 79 3.93 14.50 -3.43
C GLY A 79 4.04 15.35 -2.18
N ALA A 80 2.89 15.74 -1.62
CA ALA A 80 2.86 16.52 -0.39
C ALA A 80 3.41 15.70 0.79
N TYR A 81 3.08 14.43 0.85
CA TYR A 81 3.59 13.55 1.89
C TYR A 81 5.12 13.47 1.85
N ARG A 82 5.68 13.31 0.65
CA ARG A 82 7.13 13.23 0.47
C ARG A 82 7.81 14.53 0.90
N GLN A 83 7.26 15.68 0.52
CA GLN A 83 7.83 16.97 0.89
C GLN A 83 7.80 17.20 2.40
N ASN A 84 6.68 16.86 3.04
CA ASN A 84 6.55 17.04 4.48
C ASN A 84 7.52 16.16 5.26
N LYS A 85 7.84 14.99 4.73
CA LYS A 85 8.75 14.06 5.39
C LYS A 85 10.21 14.49 5.25
N ASP A 86 10.54 15.21 4.18
CA ASP A 86 11.91 15.69 3.93
C ASP A 86 12.26 16.93 4.76
N THR A 87 11.32 17.49 5.48
CA THR A 87 11.56 18.62 6.38
C THR A 87 11.65 18.15 7.85
#